data_37e6a67040423dbf710d85a725982217
#
_entry.id   37e6a67040423dbf710d85a725982217
#
_cell.length_a   1.000
_cell.length_b   1.000
_cell.length_c   1.000
_cell.angle_alpha   90.00
_cell.angle_beta   90.00
_cell.angle_gamma   90.00
#
_symmetry.space_group_name_H-M   'P 1'
#
loop_
_entity.id
_entity.type
_entity.pdbx_description
1 polymer ?
#
loop_
_entity_poly.entity_id
_entity_poly.type
_entity_poly.pdbx_seq_one_letter_code
_entity_poly.pdbx_strand_id
1 'polypeptide(L)'
;MRICLILEGCYPFINGGVSTWMHQYITEMPEHEFVLWVIGAKASDRDHFVYTLPPNVVGVEQVFLDDALRVKDAGIFNHSFNEEEKEALRRLISSDNPNWDLLFDMYQTKKINPMSYLKSKTFLEVLTESCRKEFPYVAFSDTFHSVRSRLLPVLYLMGCKIPEADCYHAICTGYGGLLASMAAYITKKPMLLTEHGIYTREREEEIIRAKWVARAFKGH
;
A
#
# COMPACT_ATOMS: atom_id res chain seq x y z
N MET A 1 2.00 2.85 26.27
CA MET A 1 1.10 3.00 25.11
C MET A 1 1.42 1.93 24.07
N ARG A 2 0.45 1.60 23.21
CA ARG A 2 0.67 0.63 22.13
C ARG A 2 0.96 1.38 20.82
N ILE A 3 2.10 1.11 20.22
CA ILE A 3 2.57 1.74 18.98
C ILE A 3 2.55 0.70 17.85
N CYS A 4 1.86 0.99 16.75
CA CYS A 4 1.93 0.17 15.54
C CYS A 4 3.08 0.68 14.67
N LEU A 5 4.12 -0.13 14.50
CA LEU A 5 5.24 0.14 13.60
C LEU A 5 4.93 -0.44 12.21
N ILE A 6 4.88 0.41 11.20
CA ILE A 6 4.59 0.00 9.83
C ILE A 6 5.89 -0.05 9.05
N LEU A 7 6.25 -1.26 8.63
CA LEU A 7 7.56 -1.65 8.14
C LEU A 7 7.46 -2.22 6.72
N GLU A 8 8.21 -1.67 5.78
CA GLU A 8 8.20 -2.12 4.39
C GLU A 8 9.57 -2.68 4.00
N GLY A 9 9.61 -3.98 3.64
CA GLY A 9 10.80 -4.62 3.09
C GLY A 9 12.05 -4.65 3.98
N CYS A 10 11.89 -4.56 5.32
CA CYS A 10 13.00 -4.50 6.25
C CYS A 10 12.79 -5.42 7.47
N TYR A 11 12.80 -4.88 8.68
CA TYR A 11 12.59 -5.62 9.93
C TYR A 11 11.22 -6.31 9.97
N PRO A 12 11.08 -7.53 10.45
CA PRO A 12 12.12 -8.40 11.01
C PRO A 12 12.70 -9.42 10.00
N PHE A 13 12.48 -9.25 8.70
CA PHE A 13 12.84 -10.25 7.67
C PHE A 13 14.26 -10.12 7.13
N ILE A 14 14.82 -8.91 7.13
CA ILE A 14 16.09 -8.60 6.45
C ILE A 14 17.04 -7.91 7.42
N ASN A 15 18.31 -8.35 7.44
CA ASN A 15 19.36 -7.65 8.14
C ASN A 15 19.76 -6.38 7.36
N GLY A 16 19.94 -5.27 8.06
CA GLY A 16 20.34 -4.00 7.45
C GLY A 16 20.29 -2.84 8.44
N GLY A 17 20.75 -1.67 8.01
CA GLY A 17 20.83 -0.47 8.86
C GLY A 17 19.47 -0.09 9.47
N VAL A 18 18.42 -0.01 8.64
CA VAL A 18 17.06 0.30 9.09
C VAL A 18 16.54 -0.76 10.05
N SER A 19 16.77 -2.05 9.76
CA SER A 19 16.34 -3.15 10.62
C SER A 19 17.05 -3.15 11.97
N THR A 20 18.35 -2.87 11.98
CA THR A 20 19.15 -2.74 13.21
C THR A 20 18.67 -1.56 14.05
N TRP A 21 18.45 -0.42 13.43
CA TRP A 21 17.91 0.76 14.09
C TRP A 21 16.52 0.48 14.69
N MET A 22 15.66 -0.21 13.93
CA MET A 22 14.30 -0.55 14.42
C MET A 22 14.35 -1.52 15.60
N HIS A 23 15.23 -2.51 15.55
CA HIS A 23 15.43 -3.45 16.66
C HIS A 23 15.87 -2.72 17.94
N GLN A 24 16.83 -1.79 17.81
CA GLN A 24 17.28 -0.94 18.93
C GLN A 24 16.16 -0.04 19.43
N TYR A 25 15.42 0.63 18.53
CA TYR A 25 14.29 1.50 18.85
C TYR A 25 13.26 0.79 19.74
N ILE A 26 12.88 -0.45 19.39
CA ILE A 26 11.94 -1.25 20.17
C ILE A 26 12.56 -1.66 21.51
N THR A 27 13.81 -2.12 21.51
CA THR A 27 14.51 -2.61 22.70
C THR A 27 14.73 -1.51 23.75
N GLU A 28 15.03 -0.28 23.29
CA GLU A 28 15.29 0.87 24.18
C GLU A 28 14.00 1.54 24.73
N MET A 29 12.83 1.05 24.33
CA MET A 29 11.53 1.54 24.78
C MET A 29 10.68 0.44 25.45
N PRO A 30 11.18 -0.22 26.52
CA PRO A 30 10.51 -1.37 27.14
C PRO A 30 9.17 -1.00 27.82
N GLU A 31 8.93 0.27 28.09
CA GLU A 31 7.68 0.79 28.67
C GLU A 31 6.53 0.89 27.65
N HIS A 32 6.81 0.65 26.36
CA HIS A 32 5.81 0.66 25.29
C HIS A 32 5.59 -0.74 24.74
N GLU A 33 4.36 -1.03 24.33
CA GLU A 33 4.01 -2.23 23.55
C GLU A 33 4.10 -1.88 22.06
N PHE A 34 4.64 -2.80 21.28
CA PHE A 34 4.72 -2.65 19.83
C PHE A 34 3.93 -3.73 19.11
N VAL A 35 3.15 -3.30 18.11
CA VAL A 35 2.58 -4.17 17.09
C VAL A 35 3.31 -3.88 15.78
N LEU A 36 3.86 -4.91 15.16
CA LEU A 36 4.52 -4.77 13.87
C LEU A 36 3.49 -5.01 12.75
N TRP A 37 3.30 -4.04 11.88
CA TRP A 37 2.51 -4.20 10.65
C TRP A 37 3.47 -4.20 9.47
N VAL A 38 3.78 -5.41 9.02
CA VAL A 38 4.91 -5.65 8.10
C VAL A 38 4.40 -5.88 6.69
N ILE A 39 4.96 -5.13 5.74
CA ILE A 39 4.68 -5.26 4.31
C ILE A 39 5.88 -5.96 3.67
N GLY A 40 5.66 -7.18 3.21
CA GLY A 40 6.64 -7.99 2.49
C GLY A 40 6.31 -8.12 1.01
N ALA A 41 7.30 -8.46 0.19
CA ALA A 41 7.10 -8.68 -1.24
C ALA A 41 6.47 -10.06 -1.53
N LYS A 42 6.93 -11.11 -0.85
CA LYS A 42 6.58 -12.51 -1.12
C LYS A 42 5.98 -13.19 0.10
N ALA A 43 4.83 -13.82 -0.06
CA ALA A 43 4.19 -14.62 0.99
C ALA A 43 5.01 -15.84 1.45
N SER A 44 6.02 -16.27 0.65
CA SER A 44 6.97 -17.30 1.06
C SER A 44 7.83 -16.91 2.28
N ASP A 45 7.97 -15.61 2.53
CA ASP A 45 8.79 -15.08 3.61
C ASP A 45 8.02 -14.99 4.94
N ARG A 46 6.74 -15.38 4.94
CA ARG A 46 5.87 -15.38 6.13
C ARG A 46 6.51 -16.17 7.27
N ASP A 47 6.57 -15.54 8.44
CA ASP A 47 7.12 -16.07 9.69
C ASP A 47 8.62 -16.40 9.66
N HIS A 48 9.34 -16.06 8.58
CA HIS A 48 10.78 -16.25 8.47
C HIS A 48 11.56 -15.05 9.01
N PHE A 49 11.46 -14.81 10.32
CA PHE A 49 12.15 -13.70 10.97
C PHE A 49 13.64 -14.00 11.17
N VAL A 50 14.49 -13.02 10.81
CA VAL A 50 15.95 -13.10 11.06
C VAL A 50 16.35 -12.48 12.41
N TYR A 51 15.41 -11.78 13.07
CA TYR A 51 15.56 -11.22 14.40
C TYR A 51 14.74 -11.99 15.42
N THR A 52 15.28 -12.16 16.62
CA THR A 52 14.47 -12.54 17.79
C THR A 52 13.72 -11.29 18.24
N LEU A 53 12.40 -11.35 18.23
CA LEU A 53 11.59 -10.18 18.57
C LEU A 53 11.72 -9.87 20.08
N PRO A 54 11.90 -8.59 20.45
CA PRO A 54 11.91 -8.14 21.83
C PRO A 54 10.57 -8.47 22.54
N PRO A 55 10.58 -8.67 23.88
CA PRO A 55 9.39 -9.12 24.63
C PRO A 55 8.24 -8.11 24.64
N ASN A 56 8.50 -6.85 24.35
CA ASN A 56 7.51 -5.79 24.22
C ASN A 56 6.87 -5.70 22.82
N VAL A 57 7.25 -6.59 21.88
CA VAL A 57 6.50 -6.82 20.65
C VAL A 57 5.35 -7.78 20.97
N VAL A 58 4.12 -7.24 20.97
CA VAL A 58 2.91 -7.97 21.39
C VAL A 58 2.11 -8.56 20.21
N GLY A 59 2.48 -8.24 18.99
CA GLY A 59 1.83 -8.78 17.79
C GLY A 59 2.57 -8.46 16.51
N VAL A 60 2.38 -9.30 15.50
CA VAL A 60 2.93 -9.09 14.14
C VAL A 60 1.83 -9.38 13.12
N GLU A 61 1.41 -8.35 12.40
CA GLU A 61 0.50 -8.46 11.26
C GLU A 61 1.33 -8.42 9.97
N GLN A 62 1.26 -9.48 9.19
CA GLN A 62 2.06 -9.65 7.99
C GLN A 62 1.19 -9.55 6.74
N VAL A 63 1.53 -8.62 5.85
CA VAL A 63 0.87 -8.40 4.57
C VAL A 63 1.89 -8.58 3.46
N PHE A 64 1.58 -9.39 2.46
CA PHE A 64 2.48 -9.63 1.34
C PHE A 64 1.87 -9.15 0.03
N LEU A 65 2.65 -8.40 -0.76
CA LEU A 65 2.15 -7.79 -1.99
C LEU A 65 1.78 -8.82 -3.07
N ASP A 66 2.44 -9.97 -3.08
CA ASP A 66 2.07 -11.06 -3.99
C ASP A 66 0.77 -11.77 -3.62
N ASP A 67 0.29 -11.63 -2.37
CA ASP A 67 -1.05 -12.11 -1.99
C ASP A 67 -2.14 -11.35 -2.77
N ALA A 68 -1.89 -10.10 -3.16
CA ALA A 68 -2.81 -9.33 -4.00
C ALA A 68 -3.12 -10.04 -5.34
N LEU A 69 -2.16 -10.76 -5.90
CA LEU A 69 -2.34 -11.55 -7.12
C LEU A 69 -3.14 -12.84 -6.89
N ARG A 70 -3.17 -13.31 -5.65
CA ARG A 70 -3.83 -14.56 -5.23
C ARG A 70 -5.23 -14.33 -4.67
N VAL A 71 -5.64 -13.07 -4.48
CA VAL A 71 -7.00 -12.74 -4.07
C VAL A 71 -7.96 -13.32 -5.08
N LYS A 72 -8.77 -14.30 -4.63
CA LYS A 72 -9.76 -14.94 -5.49
C LYS A 72 -10.73 -13.87 -5.98
N ASP A 73 -11.00 -13.92 -7.27
CA ASP A 73 -12.08 -13.11 -7.84
C ASP A 73 -13.39 -13.49 -7.16
N ALA A 74 -14.03 -12.52 -6.52
CA ALA A 74 -15.31 -12.74 -5.85
C ALA A 74 -16.48 -12.94 -6.84
N GLY A 75 -16.20 -13.07 -8.13
CA GLY A 75 -17.19 -13.19 -9.18
C GLY A 75 -17.73 -11.83 -9.64
N ILE A 76 -19.04 -11.67 -9.69
CA ILE A 76 -19.67 -10.43 -10.18
C ILE A 76 -19.34 -9.28 -9.23
N PHE A 77 -18.80 -8.19 -9.77
CA PHE A 77 -18.55 -6.96 -9.02
C PHE A 77 -19.89 -6.20 -8.82
N ASN A 78 -20.44 -6.26 -7.63
CA ASN A 78 -21.75 -5.71 -7.29
C ASN A 78 -21.71 -4.34 -6.58
N HIS A 79 -20.54 -3.70 -6.51
CA HIS A 79 -20.45 -2.38 -5.89
C HIS A 79 -20.83 -1.30 -6.89
N SER A 80 -21.76 -0.42 -6.48
CA SER A 80 -22.05 0.81 -7.18
C SER A 80 -21.20 1.94 -6.62
N PHE A 81 -20.66 2.78 -7.50
CA PHE A 81 -19.92 3.99 -7.13
C PHE A 81 -20.74 5.21 -7.55
N ASN A 82 -20.80 6.19 -6.66
CA ASN A 82 -21.29 7.52 -7.01
C ASN A 82 -20.25 8.29 -7.82
N GLU A 83 -20.59 9.48 -8.32
CA GLU A 83 -19.70 10.25 -9.20
C GLU A 83 -18.45 10.75 -8.48
N GLU A 84 -18.54 11.06 -7.17
CA GLU A 84 -17.38 11.48 -6.36
C GLU A 84 -16.39 10.33 -6.18
N GLU A 85 -16.89 9.12 -5.93
CA GLU A 85 -16.07 7.91 -5.82
C GLU A 85 -15.39 7.55 -7.15
N LYS A 86 -16.10 7.68 -8.26
CA LYS A 86 -15.52 7.49 -9.60
C LYS A 86 -14.44 8.52 -9.89
N GLU A 87 -14.67 9.78 -9.52
CA GLU A 87 -13.69 10.85 -9.68
C GLU A 87 -12.44 10.60 -8.81
N ALA A 88 -12.62 10.14 -7.56
CA ALA A 88 -11.48 9.77 -6.70
C ALA A 88 -10.66 8.63 -7.31
N LEU A 89 -11.32 7.61 -7.87
CA LEU A 89 -10.66 6.51 -8.56
C LEU A 89 -9.97 6.98 -9.86
N ARG A 90 -10.58 7.89 -10.61
CA ARG A 90 -9.96 8.48 -11.81
C ARG A 90 -8.70 9.24 -11.45
N ARG A 91 -8.73 10.08 -10.42
CA ARG A 91 -7.57 10.82 -9.94
C ARG A 91 -6.47 9.90 -9.40
N LEU A 92 -6.84 8.79 -8.78
CA LEU A 92 -5.87 7.78 -8.35
C LEU A 92 -5.15 7.13 -9.55
N ILE A 93 -5.86 6.90 -10.67
CA ILE A 93 -5.27 6.36 -11.91
C ILE A 93 -4.32 7.36 -12.56
N SER A 94 -4.71 8.63 -12.64
CA SER A 94 -3.92 9.72 -13.24
C SER A 94 -2.84 10.28 -12.32
N SER A 95 -2.80 9.85 -11.07
CA SER A 95 -1.90 10.39 -10.04
C SER A 95 -2.09 11.90 -9.78
N ASP A 96 -3.31 12.40 -10.00
CA ASP A 96 -3.68 13.82 -9.87
C ASP A 96 -4.37 14.08 -8.52
N ASN A 97 -3.59 14.11 -7.45
CA ASN A 97 -4.02 14.44 -6.10
C ASN A 97 -5.38 13.81 -5.70
N PRO A 98 -5.46 12.48 -5.57
CA PRO A 98 -6.71 11.79 -5.28
C PRO A 98 -7.26 12.18 -3.90
N ASN A 99 -8.58 12.10 -3.73
CA ASN A 99 -9.21 12.25 -2.43
C ASN A 99 -9.00 10.97 -1.60
N TRP A 100 -7.90 10.92 -0.85
CA TRP A 100 -7.50 9.77 -0.05
C TRP A 100 -8.50 9.43 1.04
N ASP A 101 -9.10 10.44 1.69
CA ASP A 101 -10.09 10.23 2.74
C ASP A 101 -11.30 9.45 2.21
N LEU A 102 -11.82 9.86 1.06
CA LEU A 102 -12.92 9.16 0.40
C LEU A 102 -12.52 7.74 -0.04
N LEU A 103 -11.29 7.56 -0.56
CA LEU A 103 -10.78 6.25 -0.93
C LEU A 103 -10.66 5.32 0.28
N PHE A 104 -10.14 5.80 1.41
CA PHE A 104 -10.03 5.02 2.64
C PHE A 104 -11.41 4.61 3.15
N ASP A 105 -12.36 5.54 3.25
CA ASP A 105 -13.73 5.24 3.66
C ASP A 105 -14.36 4.19 2.74
N MET A 106 -14.24 4.38 1.45
CA MET A 106 -14.80 3.48 0.44
C MET A 106 -14.25 2.04 0.56
N TYR A 107 -12.92 1.88 0.68
CA TYR A 107 -12.31 0.57 0.78
C TYR A 107 -12.54 -0.10 2.13
N GLN A 108 -12.54 0.63 3.21
CA GLN A 108 -12.79 0.10 4.55
C GLN A 108 -14.27 -0.28 4.78
N THR A 109 -15.20 0.48 4.23
CA THR A 109 -16.65 0.24 4.41
C THR A 109 -17.22 -0.75 3.40
N LYS A 110 -16.92 -0.61 2.11
CA LYS A 110 -17.47 -1.45 1.04
C LYS A 110 -16.77 -2.79 0.88
N LYS A 111 -15.62 -3.00 1.53
CA LYS A 111 -14.82 -4.24 1.43
C LYS A 111 -14.57 -4.65 -0.03
N ILE A 112 -14.14 -3.71 -0.85
CA ILE A 112 -13.96 -3.89 -2.28
C ILE A 112 -12.86 -4.91 -2.55
N ASN A 113 -13.19 -5.95 -3.33
CA ASN A 113 -12.19 -6.89 -3.82
C ASN A 113 -11.39 -6.23 -4.96
N PRO A 114 -10.06 -6.06 -4.82
CA PRO A 114 -9.26 -5.35 -5.81
C PRO A 114 -9.25 -6.03 -7.18
N MET A 115 -9.24 -7.37 -7.23
CA MET A 115 -9.25 -8.11 -8.50
C MET A 115 -10.60 -7.99 -9.21
N SER A 116 -11.71 -8.07 -8.47
CA SER A 116 -13.05 -7.88 -9.04
C SER A 116 -13.25 -6.45 -9.54
N TYR A 117 -12.74 -5.45 -8.80
CA TYR A 117 -12.77 -4.06 -9.26
C TYR A 117 -11.99 -3.86 -10.57
N LEU A 118 -10.76 -4.36 -10.65
CA LEU A 118 -9.91 -4.22 -11.85
C LEU A 118 -10.45 -4.94 -13.09
N LYS A 119 -11.42 -5.83 -12.93
CA LYS A 119 -12.16 -6.50 -14.01
C LYS A 119 -13.52 -5.87 -14.29
N SER A 120 -13.94 -4.91 -13.48
CA SER A 120 -15.27 -4.31 -13.56
C SER A 120 -15.42 -3.36 -14.76
N LYS A 121 -16.67 -3.19 -15.18
CA LYS A 121 -17.04 -2.19 -16.20
C LYS A 121 -16.65 -0.78 -15.75
N THR A 122 -16.85 -0.46 -14.48
CA THR A 122 -16.50 0.83 -13.88
C THR A 122 -15.01 1.14 -14.03
N PHE A 123 -14.13 0.17 -13.73
CA PHE A 123 -12.70 0.37 -13.92
C PHE A 123 -12.34 0.61 -15.40
N LEU A 124 -12.93 -0.16 -16.32
CA LEU A 124 -12.69 0.00 -17.75
C LEU A 124 -13.18 1.36 -18.26
N GLU A 125 -14.31 1.86 -17.78
CA GLU A 125 -14.83 3.18 -18.11
C GLU A 125 -13.90 4.28 -17.64
N VAL A 126 -13.51 4.25 -16.35
CA VAL A 126 -12.58 5.21 -15.76
C VAL A 126 -11.23 5.20 -16.47
N LEU A 127 -10.67 4.00 -16.72
CA LEU A 127 -9.41 3.86 -17.43
C LEU A 127 -9.48 4.37 -18.88
N THR A 128 -10.58 4.07 -19.59
CA THR A 128 -10.77 4.53 -20.98
C THR A 128 -10.81 6.06 -21.05
N GLU A 129 -11.47 6.68 -20.07
CA GLU A 129 -11.52 8.15 -19.99
C GLU A 129 -10.13 8.75 -19.73
N SER A 130 -9.38 8.18 -18.77
CA SER A 130 -8.00 8.60 -18.49
C SER A 130 -7.08 8.39 -19.70
N CYS A 131 -7.21 7.28 -20.42
CA CYS A 131 -6.43 7.03 -21.64
C CYS A 131 -6.67 8.11 -22.70
N ARG A 132 -7.93 8.51 -22.91
CA ARG A 132 -8.27 9.54 -23.91
C ARG A 132 -7.72 10.92 -23.53
N LYS A 133 -7.71 11.26 -22.25
CA LYS A 133 -7.30 12.58 -21.77
C LYS A 133 -5.78 12.71 -21.61
N GLU A 134 -5.15 11.70 -21.02
CA GLU A 134 -3.79 11.81 -20.50
C GLU A 134 -2.77 10.99 -21.32
N PHE A 135 -3.23 9.90 -21.94
CA PHE A 135 -2.36 8.97 -22.67
C PHE A 135 -2.84 8.68 -24.10
N PRO A 136 -3.21 9.71 -24.92
CA PRO A 136 -3.88 9.52 -26.22
C PRO A 136 -3.02 8.77 -27.25
N TYR A 137 -1.70 8.72 -27.05
CA TYR A 137 -0.75 8.07 -27.98
C TYR A 137 -0.19 6.76 -27.45
N VAL A 138 -0.69 6.25 -26.32
CA VAL A 138 -0.25 4.99 -25.74
C VAL A 138 -1.31 3.90 -26.02
N ALA A 139 -0.86 2.71 -26.40
CA ALA A 139 -1.79 1.61 -26.60
C ALA A 139 -2.58 1.31 -25.32
N PHE A 140 -3.89 1.10 -25.45
CA PHE A 140 -4.77 0.81 -24.31
C PHE A 140 -4.28 -0.39 -23.47
N SER A 141 -3.79 -1.45 -24.13
CA SER A 141 -3.23 -2.62 -23.45
C SER A 141 -2.05 -2.26 -22.53
N ASP A 142 -1.16 -1.40 -23.00
CA ASP A 142 0.02 -0.99 -22.26
C ASP A 142 -0.36 -0.12 -21.05
N THR A 143 -1.31 0.81 -21.27
CA THR A 143 -1.88 1.61 -20.19
C THR A 143 -2.58 0.73 -19.16
N PHE A 144 -3.42 -0.22 -19.62
CA PHE A 144 -4.13 -1.14 -18.74
C PHE A 144 -3.16 -1.94 -17.84
N HIS A 145 -2.13 -2.56 -18.44
CA HIS A 145 -1.17 -3.34 -17.66
C HIS A 145 -0.35 -2.48 -16.70
N SER A 146 0.07 -1.30 -17.12
CA SER A 146 0.84 -0.38 -16.28
C SER A 146 0.02 0.16 -15.11
N VAL A 147 -1.21 0.59 -15.36
CA VAL A 147 -2.13 1.08 -14.32
C VAL A 147 -2.48 -0.04 -13.36
N ARG A 148 -2.86 -1.22 -13.87
CA ARG A 148 -3.19 -2.39 -13.04
C ARG A 148 -2.04 -2.76 -12.11
N SER A 149 -0.80 -2.81 -12.62
CA SER A 149 0.37 -3.19 -11.83
C SER A 149 0.67 -2.21 -10.69
N ARG A 150 0.40 -0.92 -10.91
CA ARG A 150 0.57 0.12 -9.87
C ARG A 150 -0.58 0.13 -8.86
N LEU A 151 -1.81 -0.03 -9.35
CA LEU A 151 -2.99 0.07 -8.49
C LEU A 151 -3.22 -1.15 -7.63
N LEU A 152 -2.97 -2.36 -8.13
CA LEU A 152 -3.32 -3.59 -7.42
C LEU A 152 -2.75 -3.65 -5.99
N PRO A 153 -1.46 -3.35 -5.74
CA PRO A 153 -0.94 -3.30 -4.37
C PRO A 153 -1.63 -2.24 -3.51
N VAL A 154 -1.86 -1.05 -4.04
CA VAL A 154 -2.51 0.07 -3.32
C VAL A 154 -3.93 -0.31 -2.89
N LEU A 155 -4.74 -0.83 -3.83
CA LEU A 155 -6.12 -1.26 -3.57
C LEU A 155 -6.17 -2.42 -2.57
N TYR A 156 -5.24 -3.36 -2.67
CA TYR A 156 -5.11 -4.47 -1.75
C TYR A 156 -4.82 -3.99 -0.32
N LEU A 157 -3.83 -3.11 -0.17
CA LEU A 157 -3.42 -2.57 1.12
C LEU A 157 -4.52 -1.73 1.77
N MET A 158 -5.26 -0.93 1.00
CA MET A 158 -6.40 -0.17 1.53
C MET A 158 -7.53 -1.05 2.10
N GLY A 159 -7.62 -2.30 1.67
CA GLY A 159 -8.57 -3.29 2.19
C GLY A 159 -8.08 -4.05 3.43
N CYS A 160 -6.81 -3.89 3.84
CA CYS A 160 -6.25 -4.60 4.98
C CYS A 160 -6.87 -4.17 6.31
N LYS A 161 -6.92 -5.12 7.26
CA LYS A 161 -7.34 -4.84 8.63
C LYS A 161 -6.30 -3.97 9.32
N ILE A 162 -6.76 -2.88 9.94
CA ILE A 162 -5.91 -1.97 10.71
C ILE A 162 -5.65 -2.60 12.09
N PRO A 163 -4.38 -2.78 12.50
CA PRO A 163 -4.05 -3.22 13.84
C PRO A 163 -4.49 -2.20 14.91
N GLU A 164 -4.91 -2.68 16.07
CA GLU A 164 -5.29 -1.80 17.18
C GLU A 164 -4.04 -1.21 17.85
N ALA A 165 -3.97 0.12 17.88
CA ALA A 165 -2.87 0.87 18.48
C ALA A 165 -3.29 2.26 18.93
N ASP A 166 -2.45 2.92 19.75
CA ASP A 166 -2.62 4.31 20.18
C ASP A 166 -1.97 5.29 19.23
N CYS A 167 -0.97 4.82 18.45
CA CYS A 167 -0.21 5.61 17.47
C CYS A 167 0.27 4.72 16.33
N TYR A 168 0.33 5.25 15.12
CA TYR A 168 0.84 4.57 13.93
C TYR A 168 2.12 5.23 13.45
N HIS A 169 3.22 4.48 13.40
CA HIS A 169 4.52 4.98 13.03
C HIS A 169 5.05 4.27 11.77
N ALA A 170 5.01 4.96 10.64
CA ALA A 170 5.60 4.47 9.39
C ALA A 170 7.11 4.78 9.33
N ILE A 171 7.87 3.82 8.80
CA ILE A 171 9.33 3.92 8.68
C ILE A 171 9.74 4.27 7.24
N CYS A 172 8.79 4.52 6.37
CA CYS A 172 8.98 5.01 5.01
C CYS A 172 7.71 5.64 4.47
N THR A 173 7.84 6.50 3.47
CA THR A 173 6.71 7.19 2.81
C THR A 173 5.87 6.27 1.93
N GLY A 174 6.44 5.19 1.36
CA GLY A 174 5.79 4.32 0.39
C GLY A 174 4.48 3.68 0.83
N TYR A 175 4.38 2.37 0.73
CA TYR A 175 3.22 1.63 1.21
C TYR A 175 3.05 1.74 2.74
N GLY A 176 4.16 1.89 3.48
CA GLY A 176 4.11 2.16 4.91
C GLY A 176 3.39 3.46 5.24
N GLY A 177 3.73 4.54 4.53
CA GLY A 177 3.06 5.84 4.67
C GLY A 177 1.58 5.80 4.29
N LEU A 178 1.22 5.05 3.24
CA LEU A 178 -0.18 4.83 2.85
C LEU A 178 -0.99 4.18 3.98
N LEU A 179 -0.47 3.10 4.57
CA LEU A 179 -1.15 2.39 5.66
C LEU A 179 -1.24 3.24 6.93
N ALA A 180 -0.18 4.01 7.26
CA ALA A 180 -0.21 4.91 8.41
C ALA A 180 -1.25 6.02 8.24
N SER A 181 -1.32 6.63 7.06
CA SER A 181 -2.30 7.66 6.73
C SER A 181 -3.73 7.12 6.81
N MET A 182 -3.98 5.94 6.23
CA MET A 182 -5.27 5.27 6.33
C MET A 182 -5.65 4.95 7.78
N ALA A 183 -4.72 4.38 8.54
CA ALA A 183 -4.96 4.03 9.95
C ALA A 183 -5.26 5.27 10.79
N ALA A 184 -4.47 6.33 10.65
CA ALA A 184 -4.68 7.59 11.36
C ALA A 184 -6.03 8.23 11.00
N TYR A 185 -6.38 8.24 9.73
CA TYR A 185 -7.66 8.77 9.26
C TYR A 185 -8.86 8.01 9.85
N ILE A 186 -8.84 6.67 9.70
CA ILE A 186 -9.98 5.81 10.13
C ILE A 186 -10.10 5.76 11.66
N THR A 187 -8.98 5.61 12.38
CA THR A 187 -9.01 5.43 13.84
C THR A 187 -8.98 6.75 14.61
N LYS A 188 -8.71 7.87 13.94
CA LYS A 188 -8.49 9.20 14.55
C LYS A 188 -7.35 9.21 15.59
N LYS A 189 -6.35 8.35 15.38
CA LYS A 189 -5.14 8.28 16.18
C LYS A 189 -3.98 9.00 15.49
N PRO A 190 -2.98 9.50 16.25
CA PRO A 190 -1.83 10.17 15.66
C PRO A 190 -0.99 9.22 14.80
N MET A 191 -0.32 9.78 13.79
CA MET A 191 0.71 9.10 13.05
C MET A 191 2.06 9.82 13.12
N LEU A 192 3.11 9.04 13.00
CA LEU A 192 4.50 9.49 12.85
C LEU A 192 5.06 8.91 11.55
N LEU A 193 6.00 9.63 10.96
CA LEU A 193 6.75 9.20 9.80
C LEU A 193 8.23 9.42 10.05
N THR A 194 9.05 8.37 9.88
CA THR A 194 10.51 8.45 9.86
C THR A 194 11.00 8.03 8.49
N GLU A 195 11.76 8.88 7.84
CA GLU A 195 12.40 8.60 6.55
C GLU A 195 13.88 8.26 6.75
N HIS A 196 14.33 7.16 6.14
CA HIS A 196 15.72 6.71 6.15
C HIS A 196 16.44 6.96 4.82
N GLY A 197 15.71 7.41 3.80
CA GLY A 197 16.20 7.71 2.46
C GLY A 197 15.23 8.64 1.72
N ILE A 198 15.55 8.94 0.47
CA ILE A 198 14.65 9.71 -0.41
C ILE A 198 13.83 8.71 -1.22
N TYR A 199 12.68 8.28 -0.66
CA TYR A 199 11.82 7.25 -1.25
C TYR A 199 11.46 7.53 -2.72
N THR A 200 11.15 8.77 -3.06
CA THR A 200 10.80 9.14 -4.44
C THR A 200 11.94 8.84 -5.42
N ARG A 201 13.19 9.09 -5.04
CA ARG A 201 14.36 8.81 -5.87
C ARG A 201 14.59 7.30 -6.03
N GLU A 202 14.48 6.55 -4.95
CA GLU A 202 14.61 5.08 -4.98
C GLU A 202 13.53 4.45 -5.85
N ARG A 203 12.29 4.91 -5.72
CA ARG A 203 11.16 4.43 -6.49
C ARG A 203 11.26 4.80 -7.98
N GLU A 204 11.75 5.98 -8.28
CA GLU A 204 12.01 6.40 -9.66
C GLU A 204 13.03 5.48 -10.33
N GLU A 205 14.13 5.16 -9.67
CA GLU A 205 15.14 4.22 -10.20
C GLU A 205 14.56 2.82 -10.42
N GLU A 206 13.74 2.32 -9.51
CA GLU A 206 13.04 1.03 -9.67
C GLU A 206 12.13 1.03 -10.89
N ILE A 207 11.31 2.07 -11.08
CA ILE A 207 10.39 2.21 -12.21
C ILE A 207 11.15 2.29 -13.53
N ILE A 208 12.26 3.05 -13.58
CA ILE A 208 13.10 3.17 -14.78
C ILE A 208 13.67 1.79 -15.16
N ARG A 209 14.10 0.99 -14.18
CA ARG A 209 14.67 -0.35 -14.39
C ARG A 209 13.61 -1.44 -14.63
N ALA A 210 12.36 -1.19 -14.24
CA ALA A 210 11.30 -2.18 -14.30
C ALA A 210 10.96 -2.58 -15.74
N LYS A 211 10.87 -3.90 -16.00
CA LYS A 211 10.48 -4.44 -17.31
C LYS A 211 8.97 -4.45 -17.52
N TRP A 212 8.19 -4.36 -16.44
CA TRP A 212 6.72 -4.40 -16.44
C TRP A 212 6.06 -3.03 -16.70
N VAL A 213 6.83 -1.95 -16.65
CA VAL A 213 6.33 -0.60 -16.97
C VAL A 213 6.55 -0.33 -18.44
N ALA A 214 5.49 0.02 -19.16
CA ALA A 214 5.62 0.42 -20.56
C ALA A 214 6.54 1.65 -20.67
N ARG A 215 7.36 1.67 -21.74
CA ARG A 215 8.40 2.71 -21.93
C ARG A 215 7.85 4.13 -21.91
N ALA A 216 6.58 4.30 -22.36
CA ALA A 216 5.88 5.59 -22.36
C ALA A 216 5.63 6.16 -20.94
N PHE A 217 5.65 5.32 -19.88
CA PHE A 217 5.39 5.75 -18.49
C PHE A 217 6.67 5.93 -17.66
N LYS A 218 7.85 5.72 -18.24
CA LYS A 218 9.14 5.83 -17.53
C LYS A 218 9.68 7.25 -17.45
N GLY A 219 9.06 8.20 -18.14
CA GLY A 219 9.50 9.60 -18.24
C GLY A 219 8.50 10.62 -17.67
N HIS A 220 7.54 10.16 -16.86
CA HIS A 220 6.53 11.03 -16.23
C HIS A 220 6.54 10.89 -14.73
#